data_8bb18b0613c96b2d089a64b7c8950e78
#
_entry.id   8bb18b0613c96b2d089a64b7c8950e78
#
_cell.length_a   1.000
_cell.length_b   1.000
_cell.length_c   1.000
_cell.angle_alpha   90.00
_cell.angle_beta   90.00
_cell.angle_gamma   90.00
#
_symmetry.space_group_name_H-M   'P 1'
#
loop_
_entity.id
_entity.type
_entity.pdbx_description
1 polymer ?
#
loop_
_entity_poly.entity_id
_entity_poly.type
_entity_poly.pdbx_seq_one_letter_code
_entity_poly.pdbx_strand_id
1 'polypeptide(L)'
;MTSKAVGIDSESLLFAKLQDYKLEFPNLISRRQYNDRRKITSSLCNTIRERIAAEIDGGEDCFCIDSKPIEVCRFSRSKRCGMGKKDFEKAPGVGYCASQGVYYYGYKLHAVCRLSGFIHSFDLTKASVHDIHYLKDVKVDYSNCTVIGDREYILSLIHISEPTR
;
A
#
# COMPACT_ATOMS: atom_id res chain seq x y z
N MET A 1 -11.30 10.10 14.77
CA MET A 1 -10.32 9.20 15.40
C MET A 1 -10.06 8.03 14.47
N THR A 2 -8.84 7.81 14.06
CA THR A 2 -8.47 6.63 13.29
C THR A 2 -8.07 5.50 14.24
N SER A 3 -8.36 4.25 13.89
CA SER A 3 -8.03 3.07 14.71
C SER A 3 -6.54 3.03 15.10
N LYS A 4 -5.66 3.55 14.25
CA LYS A 4 -4.22 3.68 14.52
C LYS A 4 -3.87 4.64 15.64
N ALA A 5 -4.59 5.75 15.79
CA ALA A 5 -4.33 6.71 16.87
C ALA A 5 -4.62 6.13 18.27
N VAL A 6 -5.42 5.06 18.33
CA VAL A 6 -5.80 4.38 19.59
C VAL A 6 -5.08 3.04 19.74
N GLY A 7 -4.19 2.67 18.81
CA GLY A 7 -3.49 1.38 18.82
C GLY A 7 -4.40 0.16 18.65
N ILE A 8 -5.54 0.32 17.98
CA ILE A 8 -6.52 -0.76 17.79
C ILE A 8 -6.53 -1.16 16.31
N ASP A 9 -6.07 -2.36 16.01
CA ASP A 9 -6.01 -2.89 14.64
C ASP A 9 -7.34 -3.52 14.18
N SER A 10 -8.21 -3.90 15.11
CA SER A 10 -9.51 -4.52 14.80
C SER A 10 -10.64 -3.52 14.82
N GLU A 11 -11.34 -3.36 13.69
CA GLU A 11 -12.55 -2.53 13.62
C GLU A 11 -13.63 -2.99 14.61
N SER A 12 -13.78 -4.30 14.82
CA SER A 12 -14.75 -4.84 15.79
C SER A 12 -14.41 -4.39 17.19
N LEU A 13 -13.14 -4.41 17.57
CA LEU A 13 -12.67 -3.95 18.87
C LEU A 13 -12.81 -2.43 19.01
N LEU A 14 -12.53 -1.66 17.94
CA LEU A 14 -12.74 -0.22 17.92
C LEU A 14 -14.20 0.13 18.22
N PHE A 15 -15.15 -0.50 17.50
CA PHE A 15 -16.57 -0.24 17.71
C PHE A 15 -17.08 -0.72 19.08
N ALA A 16 -16.54 -1.82 19.61
CA ALA A 16 -16.85 -2.25 20.99
C ALA A 16 -16.41 -1.18 21.99
N LYS A 17 -15.18 -0.68 21.89
CA LYS A 17 -14.69 0.39 22.78
C LYS A 17 -15.43 1.72 22.60
N LEU A 18 -15.84 2.08 21.40
CA LEU A 18 -16.62 3.30 21.16
C LEU A 18 -18.02 3.25 21.80
N GLN A 19 -18.57 2.06 22.09
CA GLN A 19 -19.82 1.93 22.84
C GLN A 19 -19.68 2.45 24.29
N ASP A 20 -18.49 2.35 24.89
CA ASP A 20 -18.23 2.85 26.25
C ASP A 20 -18.30 4.38 26.30
N TYR A 21 -18.08 5.03 25.15
CA TYR A 21 -18.12 6.50 24.99
C TYR A 21 -19.42 6.99 24.32
N LYS A 22 -20.51 6.27 24.47
CA LYS A 22 -21.79 6.59 23.82
C LYS A 22 -22.35 7.96 24.20
N LEU A 23 -22.05 8.44 25.41
CA LEU A 23 -22.44 9.77 25.85
C LEU A 23 -21.69 10.89 25.10
N GLU A 24 -20.42 10.66 24.76
CA GLU A 24 -19.58 11.60 24.01
C GLU A 24 -19.87 11.54 22.51
N PHE A 25 -20.30 10.37 22.01
CA PHE A 25 -20.64 10.12 20.60
C PHE A 25 -22.09 9.61 20.47
N PRO A 26 -23.09 10.42 20.74
CA PRO A 26 -24.49 10.00 20.78
C PRO A 26 -24.98 9.48 19.41
N ASN A 27 -24.41 10.00 18.31
CA ASN A 27 -24.79 9.65 16.95
C ASN A 27 -23.78 8.67 16.30
N LEU A 28 -23.20 7.77 17.09
CA LEU A 28 -22.28 6.77 16.56
C LEU A 28 -22.99 5.87 15.54
N ILE A 29 -22.51 5.90 14.31
CA ILE A 29 -23.01 5.05 13.23
C ILE A 29 -22.63 3.59 13.46
N SER A 30 -23.39 2.67 12.88
CA SER A 30 -23.06 1.24 12.92
C SER A 30 -21.74 0.94 12.18
N ARG A 31 -21.08 -0.15 12.56
CA ARG A 31 -19.86 -0.62 11.87
C ARG A 31 -20.07 -0.80 10.37
N ARG A 32 -21.24 -1.29 9.94
CA ARG A 32 -21.58 -1.43 8.53
C ARG A 32 -21.63 -0.08 7.82
N GLN A 33 -22.35 0.88 8.37
CA GLN A 33 -22.43 2.24 7.82
C GLN A 33 -21.05 2.92 7.77
N TYR A 34 -20.19 2.68 8.77
CA TYR A 34 -18.82 3.17 8.77
C TYR A 34 -18.02 2.59 7.59
N ASN A 35 -18.09 1.27 7.38
CA ASN A 35 -17.42 0.61 6.28
C ASN A 35 -17.91 1.07 4.92
N ASP A 36 -19.24 1.24 4.77
CA ASP A 36 -19.82 1.71 3.52
C ASP A 36 -19.40 3.15 3.22
N ARG A 37 -19.42 4.04 4.23
CA ARG A 37 -18.91 5.41 4.09
C ARG A 37 -17.42 5.45 3.78
N ARG A 38 -16.61 4.63 4.44
CA ARG A 38 -15.17 4.55 4.17
C ARG A 38 -14.87 4.16 2.71
N LYS A 39 -15.63 3.24 2.14
CA LYS A 39 -15.51 2.87 0.72
C LYS A 39 -15.86 4.04 -0.21
N ILE A 40 -16.97 4.72 0.07
CA ILE A 40 -17.41 5.86 -0.73
C ILE A 40 -16.41 7.02 -0.66
N THR A 41 -15.84 7.28 0.53
CA THR A 41 -14.90 8.39 0.72
C THR A 41 -13.46 8.06 0.30
N SER A 42 -13.15 6.82 -0.05
CA SER A 42 -11.78 6.41 -0.42
C SER A 42 -11.25 7.17 -1.64
N SER A 43 -12.08 7.38 -2.66
CA SER A 43 -11.70 8.16 -3.84
C SER A 43 -11.42 9.63 -3.50
N LEU A 44 -12.26 10.23 -2.66
CA LEU A 44 -12.05 11.60 -2.18
C LEU A 44 -10.75 11.74 -1.39
N CYS A 45 -10.47 10.79 -0.49
CA CYS A 45 -9.22 10.77 0.25
C CYS A 45 -7.99 10.69 -0.69
N ASN A 46 -8.09 9.90 -1.75
CA ASN A 46 -7.01 9.80 -2.74
C ASN A 46 -6.84 11.12 -3.51
N THR A 47 -7.94 11.74 -3.97
CA THR A 47 -7.88 13.04 -4.64
C THR A 47 -7.29 14.14 -3.75
N ILE A 48 -7.64 14.15 -2.45
CA ILE A 48 -7.05 15.10 -1.50
C ILE A 48 -5.54 14.85 -1.34
N ARG A 49 -5.14 13.59 -1.21
CA ARG A 49 -3.73 13.22 -1.12
C ARG A 49 -2.95 13.68 -2.36
N GLU A 50 -3.49 13.45 -3.55
CA GLU A 50 -2.86 13.86 -4.81
C GLU A 50 -2.71 15.37 -4.92
N ARG A 51 -3.72 16.14 -4.50
CA ARG A 51 -3.65 17.60 -4.47
C ARG A 51 -2.60 18.10 -3.48
N ILE A 52 -2.58 17.54 -2.27
CA ILE A 52 -1.55 17.88 -1.27
C ILE A 52 -0.17 17.52 -1.82
N ALA A 53 -0.03 16.37 -2.49
CA ALA A 53 1.22 15.98 -3.11
C ALA A 53 1.69 16.99 -4.15
N ALA A 54 0.78 17.46 -5.01
CA ALA A 54 1.07 18.45 -6.05
C ALA A 54 1.42 19.84 -5.47
N GLU A 55 0.78 20.25 -4.37
CA GLU A 55 1.07 21.54 -3.72
C GLU A 55 2.43 21.55 -2.99
N ILE A 56 2.82 20.40 -2.41
CA ILE A 56 4.13 20.24 -1.74
C ILE A 56 5.25 19.98 -2.76
N ASP A 57 4.87 19.78 -4.03
CA ASP A 57 5.80 19.49 -5.11
C ASP A 57 6.77 20.67 -5.33
N GLY A 58 7.93 20.61 -4.70
CA GLY A 58 9.00 21.61 -4.84
C GLY A 58 9.81 21.50 -6.13
N GLY A 59 9.35 20.74 -7.15
CA GLY A 59 10.11 20.54 -8.40
C GLY A 59 11.31 19.60 -8.23
N GLU A 60 11.31 18.74 -7.23
CA GLU A 60 12.37 17.73 -7.04
C GLU A 60 12.20 16.61 -8.08
N ASP A 61 13.26 16.37 -8.85
CA ASP A 61 13.31 15.30 -9.86
C ASP A 61 13.92 13.99 -9.32
N CYS A 62 13.95 13.84 -7.99
CA CYS A 62 14.52 12.68 -7.32
C CYS A 62 13.53 12.00 -6.40
N PHE A 63 13.32 10.70 -6.60
CA PHE A 63 12.38 9.87 -5.86
C PHE A 63 13.06 8.66 -5.26
N CYS A 64 12.55 8.19 -4.12
CA CYS A 64 12.90 6.92 -3.52
C CYS A 64 11.73 5.95 -3.69
N ILE A 65 12.03 4.71 -4.10
CA ILE A 65 11.04 3.64 -4.21
C ILE A 65 11.36 2.53 -3.20
N ASP A 66 10.34 2.08 -2.49
CA ASP A 66 10.46 0.95 -1.56
C ASP A 66 9.18 0.12 -1.55
N SER A 67 9.29 -1.13 -1.13
CA SER A 67 8.15 -2.02 -0.99
C SER A 67 8.03 -2.60 0.42
N LYS A 68 6.79 -2.79 0.87
CA LYS A 68 6.49 -3.36 2.16
C LYS A 68 5.47 -4.50 2.04
N PRO A 69 5.73 -5.67 2.67
CA PRO A 69 4.75 -6.74 2.74
C PRO A 69 3.52 -6.33 3.56
N ILE A 70 2.33 -6.62 3.03
CA ILE A 70 1.05 -6.51 3.73
C ILE A 70 0.44 -7.90 3.86
N GLU A 71 0.62 -8.49 5.03
CA GLU A 71 0.05 -9.80 5.33
C GLU A 71 -1.47 -9.70 5.52
N VAL A 72 -2.22 -10.54 4.81
CA VAL A 72 -3.69 -10.63 4.90
C VAL A 72 -4.11 -11.58 6.01
N CYS A 73 -3.39 -12.66 6.17
CA CYS A 73 -3.60 -13.65 7.23
C CYS A 73 -2.33 -14.45 7.45
N ARG A 74 -2.23 -15.12 8.60
CA ARG A 74 -1.12 -16.04 8.88
C ARG A 74 -0.94 -17.01 7.71
N PHE A 75 0.29 -17.25 7.28
CA PHE A 75 0.62 -18.09 6.14
C PHE A 75 -0.06 -19.48 6.19
N SER A 76 -0.12 -20.10 7.37
CA SER A 76 -0.81 -21.38 7.60
C SER A 76 -2.32 -21.36 7.26
N ARG A 77 -2.94 -20.18 7.19
CA ARG A 77 -4.36 -20.00 6.84
C ARG A 77 -4.58 -19.57 5.39
N SER A 78 -3.54 -19.40 4.60
CA SER A 78 -3.61 -18.91 3.20
C SER A 78 -4.61 -19.70 2.34
N LYS A 79 -4.60 -21.03 2.43
CA LYS A 79 -5.51 -21.92 1.69
C LYS A 79 -7.00 -21.71 2.03
N ARG A 80 -7.30 -21.24 3.24
CA ARG A 80 -8.66 -20.99 3.74
C ARG A 80 -9.09 -19.52 3.59
N CYS A 81 -8.17 -18.64 3.18
CA CYS A 81 -8.46 -17.24 2.98
C CYS A 81 -9.52 -17.06 1.89
N GLY A 82 -10.60 -16.35 2.23
CA GLY A 82 -11.71 -16.07 1.31
C GLY A 82 -11.55 -14.77 0.52
N MET A 83 -10.51 -13.99 0.83
CA MET A 83 -10.29 -12.69 0.20
C MET A 83 -9.94 -12.87 -1.28
N GLY A 84 -10.64 -12.12 -2.14
CA GLY A 84 -10.38 -12.13 -3.57
C GLY A 84 -10.72 -13.41 -4.33
N LYS A 85 -11.34 -14.42 -3.70
CA LYS A 85 -11.68 -15.70 -4.38
C LYS A 85 -12.56 -15.54 -5.63
N LYS A 86 -13.36 -14.48 -5.69
CA LYS A 86 -14.25 -14.20 -6.84
C LYS A 86 -13.53 -13.46 -7.97
N ASP A 87 -12.39 -12.88 -7.69
CA ASP A 87 -11.61 -12.08 -8.63
C ASP A 87 -10.14 -12.51 -8.50
N PHE A 88 -9.72 -13.39 -9.41
CA PHE A 88 -8.38 -13.96 -9.36
C PHE A 88 -7.29 -12.87 -9.51
N GLU A 89 -7.58 -11.80 -10.23
CA GLU A 89 -6.61 -10.72 -10.41
C GLU A 89 -6.38 -9.92 -9.12
N LYS A 90 -7.41 -9.82 -8.28
CA LYS A 90 -7.35 -9.13 -6.99
C LYS A 90 -7.06 -10.04 -5.80
N ALA A 91 -6.93 -11.35 -6.05
CA ALA A 91 -6.62 -12.30 -4.98
C ALA A 91 -5.20 -12.05 -4.43
N PRO A 92 -5.00 -12.19 -3.09
CA PRO A 92 -3.65 -12.13 -2.53
C PRO A 92 -2.76 -13.28 -3.05
N GLY A 93 -1.46 -13.06 -3.03
CA GLY A 93 -0.46 -14.05 -3.45
C GLY A 93 0.46 -14.47 -2.30
N VAL A 94 1.31 -15.45 -2.57
CA VAL A 94 2.41 -15.84 -1.68
C VAL A 94 3.66 -15.04 -2.09
N GLY A 95 4.29 -14.39 -1.14
CA GLY A 95 5.55 -13.69 -1.29
C GLY A 95 6.55 -14.10 -0.24
N TYR A 96 7.80 -13.72 -0.46
CA TYR A 96 8.89 -13.92 0.48
C TYR A 96 9.42 -12.55 0.93
N CYS A 97 9.54 -12.33 2.23
CA CYS A 97 10.13 -11.14 2.80
C CYS A 97 11.58 -11.42 3.17
N ALA A 98 12.52 -10.94 2.36
CA ALA A 98 13.95 -11.20 2.53
C ALA A 98 14.49 -10.64 3.85
N SER A 99 14.05 -9.45 4.25
CA SER A 99 14.48 -8.80 5.49
C SER A 99 14.06 -9.55 6.76
N GLN A 100 12.98 -10.31 6.71
CA GLN A 100 12.47 -11.11 7.84
C GLN A 100 12.73 -12.60 7.67
N GLY A 101 13.18 -13.06 6.49
CA GLY A 101 13.42 -14.46 6.19
C GLY A 101 12.16 -15.34 6.18
N VAL A 102 10.97 -14.78 5.92
CA VAL A 102 9.69 -15.49 6.06
C VAL A 102 8.84 -15.38 4.80
N TYR A 103 8.07 -16.45 4.55
CA TYR A 103 7.00 -16.42 3.58
C TYR A 103 5.74 -15.81 4.18
N TYR A 104 5.05 -14.99 3.40
CA TYR A 104 3.78 -14.38 3.79
C TYR A 104 2.72 -14.54 2.70
N TYR A 105 1.45 -14.41 3.07
CA TYR A 105 0.33 -14.44 2.14
C TYR A 105 -0.40 -13.10 2.19
N GLY A 106 -0.39 -12.40 1.08
CA GLY A 106 -0.95 -11.05 1.04
C GLY A 106 -0.62 -10.28 -0.22
N TYR A 107 -0.34 -9.01 0.00
CA TYR A 107 0.02 -8.04 -1.02
C TYR A 107 1.38 -7.42 -0.71
N LYS A 108 1.93 -6.75 -1.70
CA LYS A 108 3.09 -5.90 -1.56
C LYS A 108 2.65 -4.46 -1.82
N LEU A 109 2.88 -3.58 -0.85
CA LEU A 109 2.68 -2.14 -0.99
C LEU A 109 3.96 -1.54 -1.55
N HIS A 110 3.90 -0.97 -2.72
CA HIS A 110 4.97 -0.16 -3.28
C HIS A 110 4.67 1.31 -2.97
N ALA A 111 5.67 2.05 -2.56
CA ALA A 111 5.57 3.48 -2.30
C ALA A 111 6.69 4.22 -3.01
N VAL A 112 6.33 5.29 -3.68
CA VAL A 112 7.27 6.25 -4.26
C VAL A 112 7.25 7.50 -3.39
N CYS A 113 8.39 7.81 -2.80
CA CYS A 113 8.56 8.94 -1.90
C CYS A 113 9.53 9.95 -2.50
N ARG A 114 9.35 11.22 -2.21
CA ARG A 114 10.34 12.26 -2.46
C ARG A 114 11.45 12.21 -1.41
N LEU A 115 12.60 12.83 -1.68
CA LEU A 115 13.67 12.95 -0.69
C LEU A 115 13.24 13.70 0.57
N SER A 116 12.27 14.59 0.46
CA SER A 116 11.60 15.27 1.59
C SER A 116 10.82 14.32 2.50
N GLY A 117 10.70 13.01 2.16
CA GLY A 117 9.95 12.00 2.91
C GLY A 117 8.46 11.98 2.62
N PHE A 118 8.01 12.78 1.66
CA PHE A 118 6.60 12.80 1.28
C PHE A 118 6.25 11.66 0.32
N ILE A 119 5.16 10.93 0.60
CA ILE A 119 4.68 9.85 -0.28
C ILE A 119 3.97 10.46 -1.48
N HIS A 120 4.60 10.40 -2.63
CA HIS A 120 4.07 10.90 -3.89
C HIS A 120 2.97 9.96 -4.43
N SER A 121 3.29 8.69 -4.59
CA SER A 121 2.36 7.67 -5.06
C SER A 121 2.55 6.35 -4.33
N PHE A 122 1.53 5.50 -4.37
CA PHE A 122 1.62 4.14 -3.87
C PHE A 122 0.70 3.22 -4.67
N ASP A 123 1.06 1.95 -4.73
CA ASP A 123 0.25 0.91 -5.35
C ASP A 123 0.35 -0.41 -4.60
N LEU A 124 -0.58 -1.30 -4.87
CA LEU A 124 -0.70 -2.62 -4.26
C LEU A 124 -0.64 -3.69 -5.33
N THR A 125 0.40 -4.52 -5.26
CA THR A 125 0.51 -5.72 -6.10
C THR A 125 0.29 -6.99 -5.28
N LYS A 126 0.02 -8.12 -5.94
CA LYS A 126 0.05 -9.42 -5.26
C LYS A 126 1.46 -9.66 -4.72
N ALA A 127 1.57 -10.30 -3.56
CA ALA A 127 2.88 -10.63 -2.97
C ALA A 127 3.76 -11.49 -3.88
N SER A 128 3.17 -12.23 -4.83
CA SER A 128 3.88 -13.05 -5.82
C SER A 128 4.46 -12.26 -7.00
N VAL A 129 4.08 -11.01 -7.17
CA VAL A 129 4.59 -10.16 -8.26
C VAL A 129 5.98 -9.65 -7.88
N HIS A 130 6.92 -9.77 -8.79
CA HIS A 130 8.27 -9.26 -8.60
C HIS A 130 8.31 -7.73 -8.77
N ASP A 131 9.13 -7.05 -7.97
CA ASP A 131 9.21 -5.58 -7.92
C ASP A 131 9.61 -4.94 -9.25
N ILE A 132 10.31 -5.69 -10.10
CA ILE A 132 10.62 -5.31 -11.49
C ILE A 132 9.38 -4.93 -12.31
N HIS A 133 8.26 -5.63 -12.12
CA HIS A 133 7.05 -5.34 -12.89
C HIS A 133 6.49 -3.98 -12.51
N TYR A 134 6.47 -3.68 -11.22
CA TYR A 134 6.05 -2.37 -10.74
C TYR A 134 6.98 -1.24 -11.23
N LEU A 135 8.30 -1.48 -11.26
CA LEU A 135 9.25 -0.50 -11.76
C LEU A 135 9.04 -0.14 -13.24
N LYS A 136 8.55 -1.09 -14.06
CA LYS A 136 8.24 -0.81 -15.46
C LYS A 136 7.08 0.18 -15.60
N ASP A 137 6.05 0.01 -14.77
CA ASP A 137 4.90 0.91 -14.76
C ASP A 137 5.30 2.31 -14.25
N VAL A 138 6.09 2.36 -13.17
CA VAL A 138 6.63 3.60 -12.61
C VAL A 138 7.49 4.39 -13.61
N LYS A 139 8.28 3.71 -14.45
CA LYS A 139 9.14 4.40 -15.46
C LYS A 139 8.36 5.21 -16.48
N VAL A 140 7.13 4.83 -16.78
CA VAL A 140 6.29 5.58 -17.72
C VAL A 140 5.85 6.91 -17.11
N ASP A 141 5.55 6.90 -15.81
CA ASP A 141 5.03 8.06 -15.10
C ASP A 141 6.14 9.07 -14.69
N TYR A 142 7.37 8.57 -14.51
CA TYR A 142 8.51 9.37 -14.01
C TYR A 142 9.62 9.52 -15.06
N SER A 143 9.27 9.92 -16.28
CA SER A 143 10.25 10.24 -17.32
C SER A 143 11.07 11.48 -16.92
N ASN A 144 12.39 11.42 -17.11
CA ASN A 144 13.35 12.46 -16.74
C ASN A 144 13.60 12.67 -15.23
N CYS A 145 13.26 11.71 -14.40
CA CYS A 145 13.50 11.76 -12.96
C CYS A 145 14.54 10.70 -12.54
N THR A 146 15.22 10.95 -11.45
CA THR A 146 16.07 9.96 -10.79
C THR A 146 15.26 9.16 -9.79
N VAL A 147 15.24 7.84 -9.93
CA VAL A 147 14.56 6.94 -8.97
C VAL A 147 15.61 6.12 -8.25
N ILE A 148 15.68 6.27 -6.94
CA ILE A 148 16.58 5.52 -6.05
C ILE A 148 15.76 4.39 -5.43
N GLY A 149 16.18 3.15 -5.63
CA GLY A 149 15.54 1.97 -5.05
C GLY A 149 16.54 1.07 -4.36
N ASP A 150 16.01 0.12 -3.62
CA ASP A 150 16.77 -0.96 -3.03
C ASP A 150 17.41 -1.85 -4.14
N ARG A 151 18.25 -2.80 -3.72
CA ARG A 151 18.99 -3.71 -4.62
C ARG A 151 18.09 -4.55 -5.53
N GLU A 152 16.90 -4.89 -5.09
CA GLU A 152 15.92 -5.65 -5.89
C GLU A 152 15.39 -4.84 -7.08
N TYR A 153 15.42 -3.51 -6.99
CA TYR A 153 15.09 -2.60 -8.10
C TYR A 153 16.29 -2.31 -9.00
N ILE A 154 17.53 -2.30 -8.46
CA ILE A 154 18.76 -1.94 -9.20
C ILE A 154 19.19 -3.04 -10.18
N LEU A 155 19.04 -4.30 -9.82
CA LEU A 155 19.37 -5.43 -10.71
C LEU A 155 18.59 -5.40 -12.04
N SER A 156 17.42 -4.75 -12.05
CA SER A 156 16.64 -4.56 -13.27
C SER A 156 17.17 -3.45 -14.18
N LEU A 157 17.86 -2.46 -13.63
CA LEU A 157 18.42 -1.34 -14.40
C LEU A 157 19.66 -1.73 -15.18
N ILE A 158 20.48 -2.65 -14.67
CA ILE A 158 21.69 -3.14 -15.34
C ILE A 158 21.34 -3.89 -16.64
N HIS A 159 20.21 -4.60 -16.67
CA HIS A 159 19.76 -5.30 -17.87
C HIS A 159 19.12 -4.40 -18.96
N ILE A 160 18.84 -3.13 -18.65
CA ILE A 160 18.19 -2.20 -19.60
C ILE A 160 19.25 -1.31 -20.30
N SER A 161 20.48 -1.26 -19.80
CA SER A 161 21.55 -0.40 -20.31
C SER A 161 22.60 -1.12 -21.18
N GLU A 162 22.43 -2.40 -21.51
CA GLU A 162 23.28 -3.00 -22.52
C GLU A 162 22.83 -2.57 -23.93
N PRO A 163 23.63 -1.76 -24.63
CA PRO A 163 23.36 -1.51 -26.04
C PRO A 163 23.62 -2.82 -26.79
N THR A 164 22.57 -3.32 -27.44
CA THR A 164 22.72 -4.36 -28.48
C THR A 164 23.72 -3.87 -29.49
N ARG A 165 24.87 -4.52 -29.52
CA ARG A 165 25.79 -4.48 -30.66
C ARG A 165 25.26 -5.30 -31.81
#